data_5ec3b07be232e67505e23767c7e594a8
#
_entry.id   5ec3b07be232e67505e23767c7e594a8
#
_cell.length_a   1.000
_cell.length_b   1.000
_cell.length_c   1.000
_cell.angle_alpha   90.00
_cell.angle_beta   90.00
_cell.angle_gamma   90.00
#
_symmetry.space_group_name_H-M   'P 1'
#
loop_
_entity.id
_entity.type
_entity.pdbx_description
1 polymer ?
#
loop_
_entity_poly.entity_id
_entity_poly.type
_entity_poly.pdbx_seq_one_letter_code
_entity_poly.pdbx_strand_id
1 'polypeptide(L)'
;MLNGGDMSHKHESLLHTLFEGPVSANVHWREVESMLTHLGARVEPHHGASFRVVLNDVEGFLHRPHNSTTCTKQELRHLRDYLVSAGVSLPHQAGQ
;
A
#
# COMPACT_ATOMS: atom_id res chain seq x y z
N MET A 1 -12.76 12.75 17.61
CA MET A 1 -11.79 12.86 17.58
C MET A 1 -11.00 11.81 17.48
N LEU A 2 -10.94 11.02 17.79
CA LEU A 2 -10.28 10.00 17.74
C LEU A 2 -10.38 9.17 16.63
N ASN A 3 -11.26 9.32 15.78
CA ASN A 3 -11.51 8.42 14.70
C ASN A 3 -10.42 8.38 13.71
N GLY A 4 -9.77 9.47 13.48
CA GLY A 4 -8.68 9.48 12.54
C GLY A 4 -7.54 8.60 12.99
N GLY A 5 -7.38 8.46 14.28
CA GLY A 5 -6.32 7.64 14.82
C GLY A 5 -6.50 6.18 14.48
N ASP A 6 -7.72 5.71 14.51
CA ASP A 6 -7.98 4.33 14.21
C ASP A 6 -7.66 3.98 12.78
N MET A 7 -8.02 4.86 11.86
CA MET A 7 -7.72 4.62 10.47
C MET A 7 -6.22 4.61 10.24
N SER A 8 -5.53 5.56 10.83
CA SER A 8 -4.08 5.61 10.70
C SER A 8 -3.42 4.39 11.27
N HIS A 9 -3.97 3.88 12.36
CA HIS A 9 -3.39 2.73 12.99
C HIS A 9 -3.44 1.49 12.09
N LYS A 10 -4.55 1.30 11.41
CA LYS A 10 -4.67 0.20 10.48
C LYS A 10 -3.69 0.31 9.34
N HIS A 11 -3.53 1.52 8.81
CA HIS A 11 -2.63 1.74 7.70
C HIS A 11 -1.18 1.56 8.14
N GLU A 12 -0.87 1.98 9.35
CA GLU A 12 0.46 1.76 9.90
C GLU A 12 0.76 0.29 10.05
N SER A 13 -0.20 -0.48 10.52
CA SER A 13 -0.03 -1.92 10.66
C SER A 13 0.27 -2.57 9.32
N LEU A 14 -0.41 -2.13 8.29
CA LEU A 14 -0.17 -2.66 6.96
C LEU A 14 1.24 -2.31 6.48
N LEU A 15 1.70 -1.09 6.72
CA LEU A 15 3.05 -0.70 6.36
C LEU A 15 4.08 -1.55 7.10
N HIS A 16 3.85 -1.81 8.38
CA HIS A 16 4.74 -2.66 9.13
C HIS A 16 4.82 -4.06 8.51
N THR A 17 3.68 -4.60 8.13
CA THR A 17 3.64 -5.91 7.51
C THR A 17 4.45 -5.93 6.23
N LEU A 18 4.33 -4.88 5.44
CA LEU A 18 5.03 -4.81 4.16
C LEU A 18 6.55 -4.64 4.34
N PHE A 19 6.95 -3.83 5.29
CA PHE A 19 8.36 -3.47 5.42
C PHE A 19 9.16 -4.35 6.36
N GLU A 20 8.55 -4.89 7.37
CA GLU A 20 9.29 -5.60 8.41
C GLU A 20 9.04 -7.09 8.48
N GLY A 21 7.86 -7.53 8.20
CA GLY A 21 7.55 -8.93 8.39
C GLY A 21 7.71 -9.75 7.15
N PRO A 22 7.64 -11.05 7.29
CA PRO A 22 7.47 -11.89 6.12
C PRO A 22 6.14 -11.52 5.52
N VAL A 23 6.11 -11.39 4.23
CA VAL A 23 4.91 -10.97 3.53
C VAL A 23 3.85 -12.02 3.69
N SER A 24 2.71 -11.63 4.26
CA SER A 24 1.60 -12.53 4.46
C SER A 24 0.67 -12.47 3.25
N ALA A 25 0.01 -13.55 2.97
CA ALA A 25 -0.90 -13.59 1.86
C ALA A 25 -2.31 -13.16 2.24
N ASN A 26 -2.50 -12.58 3.41
CA ASN A 26 -3.83 -12.21 3.88
C ASN A 26 -4.15 -10.73 3.77
N VAL A 27 -3.47 -10.02 2.91
CA VAL A 27 -3.73 -8.59 2.72
C VAL A 27 -4.72 -8.43 1.57
N HIS A 28 -5.84 -7.77 1.85
CA HIS A 28 -6.85 -7.55 0.84
C HIS A 28 -6.53 -6.31 0.01
N TRP A 29 -6.86 -6.36 -1.27
CA TRP A 29 -6.61 -5.24 -2.16
C TRP A 29 -7.26 -3.96 -1.64
N ARG A 30 -8.44 -4.09 -1.08
CA ARG A 30 -9.16 -2.94 -0.55
C ARG A 30 -8.37 -2.24 0.55
N GLU A 31 -7.61 -2.98 1.34
CA GLU A 31 -6.75 -2.39 2.37
C GLU A 31 -5.59 -1.64 1.76
N VAL A 32 -5.03 -2.18 0.68
CA VAL A 32 -3.95 -1.52 -0.05
C VAL A 32 -4.45 -0.22 -0.63
N GLU A 33 -5.60 -0.25 -1.26
CA GLU A 33 -6.19 0.93 -1.86
C GLU A 33 -6.44 2.02 -0.82
N SER A 34 -7.00 1.62 0.31
CA SER A 34 -7.28 2.55 1.39
C SER A 34 -6.01 3.17 1.94
N MET A 35 -4.97 2.36 2.11
CA MET A 35 -3.69 2.86 2.60
C MET A 35 -3.08 3.86 1.62
N LEU A 36 -3.09 3.54 0.34
CA LEU A 36 -2.53 4.44 -0.67
C LEU A 36 -3.26 5.78 -0.67
N THR A 37 -4.58 5.73 -0.60
CA THR A 37 -5.37 6.97 -0.55
C THR A 37 -5.04 7.76 0.71
N HIS A 38 -4.88 7.08 1.82
CA HIS A 38 -4.54 7.74 3.07
C HIS A 38 -3.17 8.43 2.98
N LEU A 39 -2.24 7.83 2.25
CA LEU A 39 -0.92 8.41 2.07
C LEU A 39 -0.92 9.59 1.11
N GLY A 40 -2.04 9.84 0.46
CA GLY A 40 -2.15 10.93 -0.48
C GLY A 40 -1.92 10.54 -1.93
N ALA A 41 -1.90 9.25 -2.20
CA ALA A 41 -1.67 8.79 -3.55
C ALA A 41 -2.93 8.94 -4.42
N ARG A 42 -2.71 9.10 -5.71
CA ARG A 42 -3.78 9.05 -6.67
C ARG A 42 -3.80 7.65 -7.20
N VAL A 43 -4.95 7.01 -7.17
CA VAL A 43 -5.10 5.64 -7.66
C VAL A 43 -6.15 5.67 -8.76
N GLU A 44 -5.75 5.35 -9.96
CA GLU A 44 -6.63 5.43 -11.12
C GLU A 44 -6.64 4.11 -11.88
N PRO A 45 -7.79 3.68 -12.38
CA PRO A 45 -7.83 2.48 -13.22
C PRO A 45 -7.00 2.70 -14.48
N HIS A 46 -6.34 1.65 -14.93
CA HIS A 46 -5.54 1.73 -16.14
C HIS A 46 -6.08 0.72 -17.14
N HIS A 47 -5.47 -0.42 -17.31
CA HIS A 47 -5.96 -1.44 -18.23
C HIS A 47 -6.27 -2.70 -17.46
N GLY A 48 -7.43 -3.30 -17.71
CA GLY A 48 -7.79 -4.54 -17.05
C GLY A 48 -7.72 -4.39 -15.54
N ALA A 49 -6.93 -5.20 -14.90
CA ALA A 49 -6.80 -5.16 -13.44
C ALA A 49 -5.66 -4.27 -12.97
N SER A 50 -5.07 -3.48 -13.86
CA SER A 50 -3.97 -2.58 -13.48
C SER A 50 -4.48 -1.25 -12.98
N PHE A 51 -3.72 -0.65 -12.09
CA PHE A 51 -4.01 0.69 -11.58
C PHE A 51 -2.75 1.53 -11.66
N ARG A 52 -2.94 2.76 -12.08
CA ARG A 52 -1.85 3.73 -12.08
C ARG A 52 -1.89 4.45 -10.75
N VAL A 53 -0.76 4.52 -10.09
CA VAL A 53 -0.66 5.14 -8.77
C VAL A 53 0.40 6.23 -8.83
N VAL A 54 0.07 7.40 -8.30
CA VAL A 54 1.04 8.50 -8.22
C VAL A 54 1.11 8.96 -6.78
N LEU A 55 2.28 8.88 -6.19
CA LEU A 55 2.50 9.29 -4.81
C LEU A 55 3.83 10.02 -4.75
N ASN A 56 3.82 11.23 -4.21
CA ASN A 56 5.03 12.06 -4.11
C ASN A 56 5.69 12.24 -5.48
N ASP A 57 4.85 12.38 -6.51
CA ASP A 57 5.32 12.55 -7.89
C ASP A 57 6.02 11.32 -8.47
N VAL A 58 5.89 10.18 -7.83
CA VAL A 58 6.45 8.93 -8.35
C VAL A 58 5.30 8.09 -8.88
N GLU A 59 5.36 7.77 -10.16
CA GLU A 59 4.34 6.98 -10.81
C GLU A 59 4.68 5.49 -10.74
N GLY A 60 3.68 4.68 -10.52
CA GLY A 60 3.84 3.24 -10.56
C GLY A 60 2.57 2.58 -11.02
N PHE A 61 2.67 1.29 -11.34
CA PHE A 61 1.52 0.53 -11.76
C PHE A 61 1.40 -0.70 -10.88
N LEU A 62 0.22 -0.89 -10.34
CA LEU A 62 -0.06 -2.01 -9.46
C LEU A 62 -1.17 -2.84 -10.07
N HIS A 63 -1.23 -4.11 -9.69
CA HIS A 63 -2.25 -5.01 -10.20
C HIS A 63 -3.18 -5.46 -9.09
N ARG A 64 -4.47 -5.39 -9.35
CA ARG A 64 -5.45 -5.90 -8.44
C ARG A 64 -5.58 -7.41 -8.66
N PRO A 65 -5.79 -8.19 -7.59
CA PRO A 65 -5.97 -9.62 -7.75
C PRO A 65 -7.14 -9.93 -8.67
N HIS A 66 -6.97 -10.94 -9.51
CA HIS A 66 -8.00 -11.32 -10.47
C HIS A 66 -9.08 -12.19 -9.89
N ASN A 67 -8.72 -13.29 -9.31
CA ASN A 67 -9.67 -14.28 -8.84
C ASN A 67 -9.80 -14.33 -7.34
N SER A 68 -9.33 -13.32 -6.67
CA SER A 68 -9.30 -13.31 -5.23
C SER A 68 -9.32 -11.87 -4.76
N THR A 69 -9.69 -11.64 -3.51
CA THR A 69 -9.62 -10.31 -2.94
C THR A 69 -8.30 -10.07 -2.22
N THR A 70 -7.48 -11.11 -2.07
CA THR A 70 -6.21 -10.96 -1.38
C THR A 70 -5.06 -10.89 -2.35
N CYS A 71 -4.07 -10.08 -2.01
CA CYS A 71 -2.91 -9.88 -2.86
C CYS A 71 -1.93 -11.03 -2.69
N THR A 72 -1.23 -11.37 -3.76
CA THR A 72 -0.18 -12.39 -3.69
C THR A 72 1.06 -11.78 -3.06
N LYS A 73 1.99 -12.64 -2.65
CA LYS A 73 3.25 -12.16 -2.09
C LYS A 73 4.01 -11.32 -3.09
N GLN A 74 3.96 -11.71 -4.35
CA GLN A 74 4.64 -10.97 -5.39
C GLN A 74 4.04 -9.58 -5.57
N GLU A 75 2.72 -9.48 -5.51
CA GLU A 75 2.06 -8.19 -5.61
C GLU A 75 2.41 -7.31 -4.43
N LEU A 76 2.49 -7.89 -3.24
CA LEU A 76 2.84 -7.13 -2.06
C LEU A 76 4.30 -6.66 -2.08
N ARG A 77 5.20 -7.47 -2.61
CA ARG A 77 6.58 -7.06 -2.75
C ARG A 77 6.70 -5.91 -3.75
N HIS A 78 5.95 -6.00 -4.83
CA HIS A 78 5.96 -4.94 -5.83
C HIS A 78 5.43 -3.64 -5.21
N LEU A 79 4.38 -3.74 -4.40
CA LEU A 79 3.84 -2.60 -3.70
C LEU A 79 4.88 -2.00 -2.77
N ARG A 80 5.58 -2.84 -2.00
CA ARG A 80 6.61 -2.36 -1.10
C ARG A 80 7.71 -1.63 -1.85
N ASP A 81 8.15 -2.20 -2.96
CA ASP A 81 9.21 -1.57 -3.74
C ASP A 81 8.77 -0.23 -4.28
N TYR A 82 7.52 -0.14 -4.70
CA TYR A 82 6.98 1.13 -5.17
C TYR A 82 6.96 2.15 -4.03
N LEU A 83 6.49 1.75 -2.86
CA LEU A 83 6.42 2.67 -1.72
C LEU A 83 7.80 3.18 -1.34
N VAL A 84 8.79 2.31 -1.36
CA VAL A 84 10.16 2.73 -1.07
C VAL A 84 10.61 3.76 -2.09
N SER A 85 10.34 3.53 -3.36
CA SER A 85 10.76 4.47 -4.39
C SER A 85 10.01 5.79 -4.28
N ALA A 86 8.82 5.78 -3.70
CA ALA A 86 8.04 7.00 -3.50
C ALA A 86 8.39 7.71 -2.20
N GLY A 87 9.35 7.20 -1.45
CA GLY A 87 9.82 7.85 -0.25
C GLY A 87 9.04 7.51 1.01
N VAL A 88 8.23 6.46 0.98
CA VAL A 88 7.45 6.07 2.15
C VAL A 88 8.30 5.24 3.08
N SER A 89 8.25 5.52 4.36
CA SER A 89 8.95 4.73 5.35
C SER A 89 8.06 4.60 6.58
N LEU A 90 8.45 3.72 7.48
CA LEU A 90 7.70 3.56 8.71
C LEU A 90 7.89 4.78 9.59
N PRO A 91 6.83 5.23 10.27
CA PRO A 91 6.93 6.44 11.08
C PRO A 91 8.02 6.40 12.13
N HIS A 92 8.20 5.26 12.80
CA HIS A 92 9.21 5.22 13.84
C HIS A 92 10.62 5.17 13.26
N GLN A 93 10.78 4.75 12.02
CA GLN A 93 12.06 4.79 11.37
C GLN A 93 12.39 6.20 10.92
N ALA A 94 11.38 6.91 10.49
CA ALA A 94 11.57 8.28 10.05
C ALA A 94 12.05 9.17 11.19
N GLY A 95 11.72 8.81 12.41
CA GLY A 95 12.12 9.60 13.54
C GLY A 95 13.56 9.39 13.96
N GLN A 96 14.23 8.50 13.31
CA GLN A 96 15.61 8.28 13.61
C GLN A 96 16.50 8.94 12.62
#